data_e729498d72b7fa4662a260e91e3eb893
#
_entry.id   e729498d72b7fa4662a260e91e3eb893
#
_cell.length_a   1.000
_cell.length_b   1.000
_cell.length_c   1.000
_cell.angle_alpha   90.00
_cell.angle_beta   90.00
_cell.angle_gamma   90.00
#
_symmetry.space_group_name_H-M   'P 1'
#
loop_
_entity.id
_entity.type
_entity.pdbx_description
1 polymer ?
#
loop_
_entity_poly.entity_id
_entity_poly.type
_entity_poly.pdbx_seq_one_letter_code
_entity_poly.pdbx_strand_id
1 'polypeptide(L)'
;GIPMVVTNDSHYINKEDWEAHDILLCIQTGKTVNDEDRMRYEKGQFYLKSPEEMEALFPYAKEALENTNKIAEMCNVDIVFGERKLPKYDVPDGYDSFSYLKMLCEKEVVNRYPEVTEEISNRLQYELDMIRQMGFVDYFLIVWDFVNFAKKQGIPVGPGRGSAAGSIVSYCLHITDVEPIHDGLLFERFLNPERVSMPDIDIDNVPSKANEIMQAAQM
;
A
#
# COMPACT_ATOMS: atom_id res chain seq x y z
N GLY A 1 41.09 6.33 -3.49
CA GLY A 1 40.08 6.66 -2.48
C GLY A 1 38.67 6.39 -3.00
N ILE A 2 37.68 6.50 -2.14
CA ILE A 2 36.27 6.42 -2.54
C ILE A 2 35.88 7.80 -3.10
N PRO A 3 35.26 7.88 -4.31
CA PRO A 3 34.77 9.15 -4.84
C PRO A 3 33.71 9.75 -3.91
N MET A 4 33.78 11.03 -3.67
CA MET A 4 32.83 11.77 -2.82
C MET A 4 31.84 12.57 -3.69
N VAL A 5 30.69 12.90 -3.13
CA VAL A 5 29.71 13.83 -3.68
C VAL A 5 29.40 14.91 -2.66
N VAL A 6 28.97 16.08 -3.13
CA VAL A 6 28.47 17.16 -2.29
C VAL A 6 26.94 17.07 -2.24
N THR A 7 26.39 17.17 -1.04
CA THR A 7 24.93 17.20 -0.81
C THR A 7 24.54 18.40 0.03
N ASN A 8 23.27 18.81 -0.01
CA ASN A 8 22.78 19.98 0.70
C ASN A 8 21.70 19.66 1.75
N ASP A 9 21.34 18.39 1.92
CA ASP A 9 20.24 18.01 2.86
C ASP A 9 18.96 18.83 2.60
N SER A 10 18.49 18.88 1.34
CA SER A 10 17.36 19.71 0.93
C SER A 10 16.05 19.19 1.51
N HIS A 11 15.31 20.04 2.23
CA HIS A 11 14.02 19.75 2.84
C HIS A 11 12.86 20.51 2.20
N TYR A 12 13.13 21.54 1.39
CA TYR A 12 12.15 22.36 0.67
C TYR A 12 12.75 22.90 -0.62
N ILE A 13 11.90 23.43 -1.51
CA ILE A 13 12.31 23.81 -2.86
C ILE A 13 12.91 25.21 -2.88
N ASN A 14 12.14 26.24 -2.44
CA ASN A 14 12.58 27.61 -2.50
C ASN A 14 13.11 28.08 -1.14
N LYS A 15 14.00 29.05 -1.16
CA LYS A 15 14.63 29.58 0.05
C LYS A 15 13.61 30.09 1.07
N GLU A 16 12.50 30.65 0.61
CA GLU A 16 11.42 31.24 1.39
C GLU A 16 10.52 30.19 2.07
N ASP A 17 10.54 28.93 1.58
CA ASP A 17 9.69 27.85 2.06
C ASP A 17 10.07 27.36 3.48
N TRP A 18 11.14 27.90 4.06
CA TRP A 18 11.57 27.56 5.42
C TRP A 18 10.46 27.80 6.47
N GLU A 19 9.60 28.82 6.28
CA GLU A 19 8.50 29.10 7.21
C GLU A 19 7.45 27.98 7.20
N ALA A 20 7.07 27.52 6.01
CA ALA A 20 6.15 26.39 5.88
C ALA A 20 6.76 25.10 6.46
N HIS A 21 8.04 24.86 6.22
CA HIS A 21 8.76 23.72 6.77
C HIS A 21 8.82 23.78 8.31
N ASP A 22 9.06 24.95 8.89
CA ASP A 22 9.08 25.15 10.36
C ASP A 22 7.72 24.83 11.01
N ILE A 23 6.61 25.20 10.32
CA ILE A 23 5.24 24.83 10.75
C ILE A 23 5.02 23.32 10.64
N LEU A 24 5.47 22.67 9.57
CA LEU A 24 5.37 21.21 9.42
C LEU A 24 6.13 20.47 10.53
N LEU A 25 7.30 20.95 10.94
CA LEU A 25 8.04 20.39 12.08
C LEU A 25 7.25 20.53 13.38
N CYS A 26 6.57 21.65 13.60
CA CYS A 26 5.69 21.82 14.75
C CYS A 26 4.55 20.80 14.76
N ILE A 27 3.88 20.61 13.64
CA ILE A 27 2.79 19.62 13.49
C ILE A 27 3.32 18.21 13.77
N GLN A 28 4.45 17.83 13.16
CA GLN A 28 5.06 16.51 13.33
C GLN A 28 5.45 16.22 14.78
N THR A 29 5.93 17.21 15.51
CA THR A 29 6.43 17.06 16.88
C THR A 29 5.41 17.39 17.96
N GLY A 30 4.17 17.78 17.58
CA GLY A 30 3.13 18.20 18.53
C GLY A 30 3.47 19.49 19.28
N LYS A 31 4.22 20.39 18.66
CA LYS A 31 4.66 21.68 19.20
C LYS A 31 3.99 22.84 18.46
N THR A 32 4.16 24.04 19.02
CA THR A 32 3.75 25.29 18.39
C THR A 32 4.95 26.15 18.01
N VAL A 33 4.77 27.11 17.13
CA VAL A 33 5.83 28.04 16.71
C VAL A 33 6.38 28.89 17.86
N ASN A 34 5.62 29.05 18.95
CA ASN A 34 5.98 29.83 20.13
C ASN A 34 6.76 29.03 21.18
N ASP A 35 6.80 27.69 21.04
CA ASP A 35 7.53 26.86 22.00
C ASP A 35 9.05 27.10 21.85
N GLU A 36 9.73 27.34 22.94
CA GLU A 36 11.18 27.56 22.95
C GLU A 36 11.94 26.24 22.74
N ASP A 37 11.47 25.17 23.39
CA ASP A 37 12.05 23.82 23.31
C ASP A 37 11.37 23.01 22.20
N ARG A 38 11.76 23.26 20.94
CA ARG A 38 11.31 22.54 19.77
C ARG A 38 12.39 22.35 18.72
N MET A 39 12.22 21.36 17.85
CA MET A 39 13.08 21.16 16.70
C MET A 39 12.98 22.35 15.74
N ARG A 40 14.12 22.86 15.31
CA ARG A 40 14.24 23.95 14.35
C ARG A 40 15.41 23.69 13.41
N TYR A 41 15.23 24.09 12.17
CA TYR A 41 16.31 24.15 11.18
C TYR A 41 16.77 25.59 11.00
N GLU A 42 18.00 25.76 10.55
CA GLU A 42 18.51 27.08 10.21
C GLU A 42 17.72 27.64 9.01
N LYS A 43 17.26 28.87 9.15
CA LYS A 43 16.38 29.53 8.20
C LYS A 43 17.02 29.68 6.82
N GLY A 44 16.33 29.24 5.77
CA GLY A 44 16.74 29.45 4.40
C GLY A 44 18.07 28.78 4.00
N GLN A 45 18.41 27.64 4.64
CA GLN A 45 19.62 26.87 4.29
C GLN A 45 19.32 25.55 3.60
N PHE A 46 18.19 24.93 3.88
CA PHE A 46 17.85 23.57 3.46
C PHE A 46 16.96 23.55 2.20
N TYR A 47 17.13 24.53 1.31
CA TYR A 47 16.43 24.59 0.03
C TYR A 47 17.25 23.92 -1.09
N LEU A 48 16.60 23.65 -2.23
CA LEU A 48 17.25 23.11 -3.42
C LEU A 48 18.10 24.19 -4.08
N LYS A 49 19.39 24.21 -3.77
CA LYS A 49 20.34 25.18 -4.29
C LYS A 49 20.70 24.93 -5.75
N SER A 50 21.01 26.01 -6.48
CA SER A 50 21.54 25.92 -7.82
C SER A 50 22.98 25.38 -7.85
N PRO A 51 23.48 24.88 -9.00
CA PRO A 51 24.87 24.47 -9.14
C PRO A 51 25.86 25.56 -8.74
N GLU A 52 25.60 26.81 -9.10
CA GLU A 52 26.45 27.97 -8.78
C GLU A 52 26.49 28.26 -7.28
N GLU A 53 25.34 28.13 -6.60
CA GLU A 53 25.26 28.28 -5.15
C GLU A 53 26.01 27.16 -4.43
N MET A 54 25.93 25.92 -4.94
CA MET A 54 26.67 24.77 -4.40
C MET A 54 28.18 24.94 -4.65
N GLU A 55 28.60 25.43 -5.81
CA GLU A 55 30.01 25.72 -6.09
C GLU A 55 30.56 26.83 -5.18
N ALA A 56 29.76 27.83 -4.89
CA ALA A 56 30.14 28.91 -3.97
C ALA A 56 30.30 28.40 -2.51
N LEU A 57 29.49 27.44 -2.09
CA LEU A 57 29.58 26.82 -0.76
C LEU A 57 30.77 25.87 -0.64
N PHE A 58 31.11 25.13 -1.70
CA PHE A 58 32.12 24.09 -1.73
C PHE A 58 33.22 24.32 -2.78
N PRO A 59 33.86 25.50 -2.81
CA PRO A 59 34.85 25.86 -3.85
C PRO A 59 36.08 24.94 -3.86
N TYR A 60 36.33 24.26 -2.74
CA TYR A 60 37.43 23.30 -2.56
C TYR A 60 37.12 21.88 -3.00
N ALA A 61 35.83 21.57 -3.34
CA ALA A 61 35.37 20.23 -3.63
C ALA A 61 34.84 20.04 -5.06
N LYS A 62 35.52 20.62 -6.04
CA LYS A 62 35.10 20.61 -7.47
C LYS A 62 34.84 19.20 -8.00
N GLU A 63 35.73 18.26 -7.70
CA GLU A 63 35.56 16.88 -8.13
C GLU A 63 34.29 16.26 -7.53
N ALA A 64 33.95 16.55 -6.27
CA ALA A 64 32.76 16.03 -5.61
C ALA A 64 31.46 16.65 -6.19
N LEU A 65 31.52 17.89 -6.69
CA LEU A 65 30.42 18.51 -7.44
C LEU A 65 30.24 17.85 -8.82
N GLU A 66 31.34 17.63 -9.55
CA GLU A 66 31.30 16.95 -10.84
C GLU A 66 30.81 15.49 -10.74
N ASN A 67 31.10 14.81 -9.64
CA ASN A 67 30.67 13.43 -9.43
C ASN A 67 29.15 13.27 -9.33
N THR A 68 28.40 14.30 -8.95
CA THR A 68 26.92 14.26 -9.00
C THR A 68 26.42 14.10 -10.44
N ASN A 69 27.02 14.80 -11.41
CA ASN A 69 26.69 14.65 -12.82
C ASN A 69 27.10 13.27 -13.35
N LYS A 70 28.29 12.78 -12.99
CA LYS A 70 28.75 11.44 -13.38
C LYS A 70 27.80 10.36 -12.88
N ILE A 71 27.28 10.48 -11.63
CA ILE A 71 26.30 9.53 -11.11
C ILE A 71 24.98 9.62 -11.89
N ALA A 72 24.50 10.84 -12.22
CA ALA A 72 23.31 11.01 -13.02
C ALA A 72 23.44 10.35 -14.40
N GLU A 73 24.62 10.51 -15.06
CA GLU A 73 24.92 9.86 -16.34
C GLU A 73 24.98 8.33 -16.27
N MET A 74 25.35 7.78 -15.11
CA MET A 74 25.35 6.33 -14.86
C MET A 74 23.93 5.76 -14.63
N CYS A 75 22.97 6.60 -14.28
CA CYS A 75 21.60 6.20 -14.03
C CYS A 75 20.79 6.22 -15.33
N ASN A 76 20.16 5.09 -15.64
CA ASN A 76 19.24 4.96 -16.77
C ASN A 76 17.96 4.32 -16.27
N VAL A 77 17.03 5.14 -15.79
CA VAL A 77 15.76 4.69 -15.18
C VAL A 77 14.60 5.21 -16.00
N ASP A 78 13.80 4.27 -16.50
CA ASP A 78 12.52 4.55 -17.14
C ASP A 78 11.39 4.13 -16.18
N ILE A 79 10.62 5.11 -15.71
CA ILE A 79 9.49 4.87 -14.78
C ILE A 79 8.23 4.71 -15.61
N VAL A 80 7.78 3.46 -15.77
CA VAL A 80 6.54 3.14 -16.46
C VAL A 80 5.37 3.29 -15.49
N PHE A 81 4.47 4.24 -15.80
CA PHE A 81 3.26 4.47 -15.02
C PHE A 81 2.11 3.59 -15.53
N GLY A 82 1.22 3.17 -14.61
CA GLY A 82 -0.01 2.45 -14.94
C GLY A 82 0.14 0.93 -15.12
N GLU A 83 1.34 0.39 -15.10
CA GLU A 83 1.54 -1.06 -15.07
C GLU A 83 1.29 -1.62 -13.66
N ARG A 84 0.28 -2.46 -13.56
CA ARG A 84 0.02 -3.24 -12.34
C ARG A 84 0.80 -4.56 -12.45
N LYS A 85 1.78 -4.75 -11.57
CA LYS A 85 2.59 -5.99 -11.52
C LYS A 85 1.99 -7.00 -10.52
N LEU A 86 0.68 -7.23 -10.63
CA LEU A 86 0.05 -8.29 -9.86
C LEU A 86 0.31 -9.63 -10.55
N PRO A 87 0.75 -10.66 -9.82
CA PRO A 87 0.86 -12.00 -10.38
C PRO A 87 -0.55 -12.51 -10.74
N LYS A 88 -0.62 -13.37 -11.76
CA LYS A 88 -1.84 -14.06 -12.12
C LYS A 88 -1.98 -15.29 -11.21
N TYR A 89 -3.18 -15.52 -10.70
CA TYR A 89 -3.49 -16.71 -9.92
C TYR A 89 -3.81 -17.89 -10.85
N ASP A 90 -3.21 -19.06 -10.60
CA ASP A 90 -3.50 -20.27 -11.36
C ASP A 90 -4.80 -20.90 -10.88
N VAL A 91 -5.83 -20.82 -11.72
CA VAL A 91 -7.16 -21.38 -11.43
C VAL A 91 -7.30 -22.80 -11.97
N PRO A 92 -8.18 -23.64 -11.39
CA PRO A 92 -8.48 -24.97 -11.91
C PRO A 92 -9.02 -24.94 -13.35
N ASP A 93 -8.80 -26.04 -14.09
CA ASP A 93 -9.32 -26.20 -15.45
C ASP A 93 -10.84 -25.95 -15.55
N GLY A 94 -11.22 -25.20 -16.55
CA GLY A 94 -12.61 -24.83 -16.81
C GLY A 94 -13.04 -23.50 -16.21
N TYR A 95 -12.16 -22.82 -15.48
CA TYR A 95 -12.41 -21.49 -14.93
C TYR A 95 -11.46 -20.44 -15.48
N ASP A 96 -11.92 -19.20 -15.56
CA ASP A 96 -11.09 -18.01 -15.50
C ASP A 96 -11.04 -17.48 -14.06
N SER A 97 -10.13 -16.54 -13.76
CA SER A 97 -9.97 -16.01 -12.40
C SER A 97 -11.29 -15.47 -11.82
N PHE A 98 -12.09 -14.78 -12.64
CA PHE A 98 -13.35 -14.19 -12.17
C PHE A 98 -14.43 -15.23 -11.88
N SER A 99 -14.64 -16.17 -12.79
CA SER A 99 -15.61 -17.25 -12.60
C SER A 99 -15.25 -18.13 -11.41
N TYR A 100 -13.96 -18.33 -11.16
CA TYR A 100 -13.49 -19.06 -9.99
C TYR A 100 -13.76 -18.29 -8.68
N LEU A 101 -13.40 -17.00 -8.63
CA LEU A 101 -13.70 -16.14 -7.48
C LEU A 101 -15.20 -16.12 -7.15
N LYS A 102 -16.02 -15.92 -8.19
CA LYS A 102 -17.47 -15.92 -8.07
C LYS A 102 -18.00 -17.25 -7.52
N MET A 103 -17.54 -18.37 -8.07
CA MET A 103 -17.94 -19.71 -7.61
C MET A 103 -17.58 -19.92 -6.13
N LEU A 104 -16.39 -19.50 -5.69
CA LEU A 104 -15.97 -19.59 -4.29
C LEU A 104 -16.92 -18.79 -3.38
N CYS A 105 -17.25 -17.56 -3.77
CA CYS A 105 -18.16 -16.71 -3.01
C CYS A 105 -19.59 -17.29 -2.95
N GLU A 106 -20.13 -17.74 -4.08
CA GLU A 106 -21.47 -18.36 -4.15
C GLU A 106 -21.57 -19.63 -3.32
N LYS A 107 -20.50 -20.42 -3.26
CA LYS A 107 -20.43 -21.61 -2.41
C LYS A 107 -20.40 -21.26 -0.92
N GLU A 108 -19.66 -20.21 -0.54
CA GLU A 108 -19.44 -19.90 0.86
C GLU A 108 -20.50 -18.94 1.45
N VAL A 109 -21.18 -18.14 0.63
CA VAL A 109 -22.22 -17.22 1.14
C VAL A 109 -23.31 -17.94 1.92
N VAL A 110 -23.72 -19.14 1.48
CA VAL A 110 -24.73 -19.94 2.17
C VAL A 110 -24.23 -20.56 3.50
N ASN A 111 -22.90 -20.65 3.66
CA ASN A 111 -22.27 -21.10 4.89
C ASN A 111 -22.04 -19.95 5.88
N ARG A 112 -21.90 -18.72 5.36
CA ARG A 112 -21.64 -17.52 6.16
C ARG A 112 -22.92 -16.84 6.63
N TYR A 113 -24.01 -16.96 5.89
CA TYR A 113 -25.31 -16.37 6.22
C TYR A 113 -26.37 -17.44 6.44
N PRO A 114 -27.12 -17.40 7.55
CA PRO A 114 -28.22 -18.31 7.80
C PRO A 114 -29.31 -18.25 6.72
N GLU A 115 -29.52 -17.07 6.14
CA GLU A 115 -30.42 -16.79 5.04
C GLU A 115 -29.76 -15.78 4.10
N VAL A 116 -29.70 -16.13 2.81
CA VAL A 116 -29.15 -15.25 1.79
C VAL A 116 -30.29 -14.37 1.27
N THR A 117 -30.39 -13.17 1.82
CA THR A 117 -31.39 -12.17 1.42
C THR A 117 -31.05 -11.54 0.07
N GLU A 118 -32.01 -10.82 -0.52
CA GLU A 118 -31.78 -10.04 -1.73
C GLU A 118 -30.69 -8.95 -1.52
N GLU A 119 -30.66 -8.33 -0.34
CA GLU A 119 -29.64 -7.36 0.03
C GLU A 119 -28.23 -7.97 -0.02
N ILE A 120 -28.04 -9.13 0.59
CA ILE A 120 -26.77 -9.88 0.60
C ILE A 120 -26.37 -10.24 -0.84
N SER A 121 -27.30 -10.76 -1.62
CA SER A 121 -27.04 -11.15 -3.02
C SER A 121 -26.64 -9.96 -3.90
N ASN A 122 -27.34 -8.84 -3.78
CA ASN A 122 -27.07 -7.62 -4.52
C ASN A 122 -25.72 -7.02 -4.12
N ARG A 123 -25.40 -6.99 -2.82
CA ARG A 123 -24.13 -6.50 -2.32
C ARG A 123 -22.96 -7.38 -2.81
N LEU A 124 -23.10 -8.70 -2.75
CA LEU A 124 -22.08 -9.63 -3.22
C LEU A 124 -21.81 -9.44 -4.73
N GLN A 125 -22.88 -9.37 -5.54
CA GLN A 125 -22.73 -9.17 -6.99
C GLN A 125 -22.08 -7.82 -7.30
N TYR A 126 -22.50 -6.76 -6.62
CA TYR A 126 -21.91 -5.42 -6.77
C TYR A 126 -20.41 -5.41 -6.48
N GLU A 127 -19.97 -6.02 -5.37
CA GLU A 127 -18.57 -6.08 -5.01
C GLU A 127 -17.75 -6.93 -5.99
N LEU A 128 -18.27 -8.08 -6.42
CA LEU A 128 -17.61 -8.91 -7.43
C LEU A 128 -17.40 -8.16 -8.75
N ASP A 129 -18.42 -7.44 -9.22
CA ASP A 129 -18.32 -6.65 -10.44
C ASP A 129 -17.31 -5.52 -10.31
N MET A 130 -17.27 -4.84 -9.15
CA MET A 130 -16.32 -3.79 -8.86
C MET A 130 -14.87 -4.32 -8.80
N ILE A 131 -14.63 -5.44 -8.12
CA ILE A 131 -13.33 -6.11 -8.04
C ILE A 131 -12.84 -6.50 -9.45
N ARG A 132 -13.76 -7.02 -10.30
CA ARG A 132 -13.46 -7.35 -11.69
C ARG A 132 -13.11 -6.12 -12.51
N GLN A 133 -13.92 -5.08 -12.42
CA GLN A 133 -13.73 -3.83 -13.17
C GLN A 133 -12.40 -3.17 -12.82
N MET A 134 -12.03 -3.18 -11.55
CA MET A 134 -10.78 -2.62 -11.07
C MET A 134 -9.56 -3.52 -11.27
N GLY A 135 -9.74 -4.75 -11.75
CA GLY A 135 -8.66 -5.70 -12.08
C GLY A 135 -7.96 -6.30 -10.86
N PHE A 136 -8.69 -6.51 -9.75
CA PHE A 136 -8.13 -7.06 -8.51
C PHE A 136 -8.56 -8.52 -8.23
N VAL A 137 -9.14 -9.22 -9.20
CA VAL A 137 -9.62 -10.59 -9.04
C VAL A 137 -8.51 -11.53 -8.57
N ASP A 138 -7.36 -11.52 -9.26
CA ASP A 138 -6.22 -12.37 -8.90
C ASP A 138 -5.67 -12.02 -7.51
N TYR A 139 -5.69 -10.73 -7.13
CA TYR A 139 -5.28 -10.30 -5.79
C TYR A 139 -6.14 -10.94 -4.69
N PHE A 140 -7.45 -10.93 -4.85
CA PHE A 140 -8.37 -11.58 -3.90
C PHE A 140 -8.15 -13.10 -3.83
N LEU A 141 -7.91 -13.75 -4.96
CA LEU A 141 -7.62 -15.20 -5.00
C LEU A 141 -6.31 -15.54 -4.30
N ILE A 142 -5.26 -14.75 -4.51
CA ILE A 142 -3.97 -14.92 -3.83
C ILE A 142 -4.12 -14.76 -2.32
N VAL A 143 -4.81 -13.71 -1.88
CA VAL A 143 -5.04 -13.47 -0.44
C VAL A 143 -5.90 -14.58 0.18
N TRP A 144 -6.96 -15.00 -0.53
CA TRP A 144 -7.78 -16.14 -0.11
C TRP A 144 -6.95 -17.41 0.06
N ASP A 145 -6.07 -17.72 -0.87
CA ASP A 145 -5.25 -18.92 -0.82
C ASP A 145 -4.32 -18.94 0.39
N PHE A 146 -3.69 -17.81 0.71
CA PHE A 146 -2.87 -17.68 1.92
C PHE A 146 -3.65 -17.93 3.19
N VAL A 147 -4.80 -17.28 3.32
CA VAL A 147 -5.65 -17.41 4.50
C VAL A 147 -6.21 -18.84 4.61
N ASN A 148 -6.67 -19.40 3.49
CA ASN A 148 -7.19 -20.77 3.44
C ASN A 148 -6.11 -21.81 3.78
N PHE A 149 -4.88 -21.63 3.27
CA PHE A 149 -3.75 -22.47 3.65
C PHE A 149 -3.49 -22.38 5.15
N ALA A 150 -3.38 -21.18 5.71
CA ALA A 150 -3.14 -20.99 7.14
C ALA A 150 -4.21 -21.66 7.99
N LYS A 151 -5.49 -21.42 7.69
CA LYS A 151 -6.63 -22.02 8.40
C LYS A 151 -6.64 -23.55 8.30
N LYS A 152 -6.32 -24.12 7.13
CA LYS A 152 -6.21 -25.58 6.95
C LYS A 152 -5.06 -26.21 7.73
N GLN A 153 -3.97 -25.49 7.95
CA GLN A 153 -2.85 -25.94 8.79
C GLN A 153 -3.08 -25.68 10.28
N GLY A 154 -4.25 -25.18 10.67
CA GLY A 154 -4.54 -24.82 12.06
C GLY A 154 -3.72 -23.62 12.57
N ILE A 155 -3.20 -22.80 11.66
CA ILE A 155 -2.51 -21.56 12.01
C ILE A 155 -3.58 -20.48 12.29
N PRO A 156 -3.61 -19.89 13.50
CA PRO A 156 -4.56 -18.84 13.80
C PRO A 156 -4.38 -17.62 12.88
N VAL A 157 -5.48 -17.17 12.32
CA VAL A 157 -5.56 -15.93 11.52
C VAL A 157 -6.54 -15.00 12.22
N GLY A 158 -6.17 -13.73 12.38
CA GLY A 158 -7.04 -12.73 13.00
C GLY A 158 -8.34 -12.51 12.22
N PRO A 159 -9.37 -11.93 12.85
CA PRO A 159 -10.69 -11.72 12.23
C PRO A 159 -10.69 -10.71 11.08
N GLY A 160 -9.56 -10.12 10.80
CA GLY A 160 -9.39 -9.02 9.85
C GLY A 160 -9.45 -7.66 10.55
N ARG A 161 -8.84 -6.67 9.91
CA ARG A 161 -8.80 -5.27 10.35
C ARG A 161 -8.76 -4.33 9.15
N GLY A 162 -8.84 -3.03 9.42
CA GLY A 162 -8.77 -2.01 8.38
C GLY A 162 -10.00 -2.01 7.46
N SER A 163 -9.82 -1.53 6.26
CA SER A 163 -10.91 -1.33 5.30
C SER A 163 -11.44 -2.63 4.68
N ALA A 164 -10.64 -3.69 4.62
CA ALA A 164 -11.01 -4.99 4.05
C ALA A 164 -12.20 -5.65 4.77
N ALA A 165 -12.41 -5.32 6.06
CA ALA A 165 -13.58 -5.76 6.83
C ALA A 165 -14.91 -5.24 6.25
N GLY A 166 -14.89 -4.19 5.41
CA GLY A 166 -16.08 -3.66 4.73
C GLY A 166 -16.51 -4.47 3.49
N SER A 167 -15.80 -5.55 3.14
CA SER A 167 -16.09 -6.35 1.93
C SER A 167 -16.79 -7.67 2.26
N ILE A 168 -17.99 -7.89 1.66
CA ILE A 168 -18.69 -9.17 1.75
C ILE A 168 -17.94 -10.28 0.99
N VAL A 169 -17.20 -9.95 -0.07
CA VAL A 169 -16.33 -10.91 -0.78
C VAL A 169 -15.23 -11.39 0.17
N SER A 170 -14.56 -10.49 0.90
CA SER A 170 -13.57 -10.87 1.92
C SER A 170 -14.17 -11.73 3.02
N TYR A 171 -15.39 -11.44 3.44
CA TYR A 171 -16.13 -12.21 4.42
C TYR A 171 -16.49 -13.62 3.91
N CYS A 172 -17.04 -13.75 2.71
CA CYS A 172 -17.36 -15.05 2.09
C CYS A 172 -16.10 -15.90 1.87
N LEU A 173 -14.98 -15.29 1.51
CA LEU A 173 -13.71 -16.00 1.32
C LEU A 173 -12.98 -16.34 2.64
N HIS A 174 -13.57 -16.07 3.79
CA HIS A 174 -12.93 -16.23 5.11
C HIS A 174 -11.62 -15.46 5.28
N ILE A 175 -11.41 -14.41 4.49
CA ILE A 175 -10.31 -13.47 4.66
C ILE A 175 -10.54 -12.62 5.91
N THR A 176 -11.82 -12.23 6.12
CA THR A 176 -12.28 -11.56 7.34
C THR A 176 -13.40 -12.36 8.01
N ASP A 177 -13.54 -12.18 9.32
CA ASP A 177 -14.63 -12.77 10.12
C ASP A 177 -15.58 -11.69 10.67
N VAL A 178 -15.44 -10.45 10.21
CA VAL A 178 -16.33 -9.31 10.48
C VAL A 178 -17.43 -9.27 9.41
N GLU A 179 -18.68 -9.27 9.81
CA GLU A 179 -19.83 -9.28 8.90
C GLU A 179 -20.19 -7.82 8.48
N PRO A 180 -19.93 -7.42 7.22
CA PRO A 180 -19.95 -6.02 6.83
C PRO A 180 -21.34 -5.38 6.75
N ILE A 181 -22.40 -6.15 6.48
CA ILE A 181 -23.76 -5.61 6.34
C ILE A 181 -24.36 -5.34 7.72
N HIS A 182 -24.29 -6.32 8.62
CA HIS A 182 -24.76 -6.17 10.00
C HIS A 182 -24.06 -5.02 10.73
N ASP A 183 -22.74 -4.89 10.51
CA ASP A 183 -21.93 -3.87 11.18
C ASP A 183 -21.96 -2.51 10.43
N GLY A 184 -22.73 -2.39 9.34
CA GLY A 184 -22.91 -1.17 8.58
C GLY A 184 -21.61 -0.64 7.92
N LEU A 185 -20.70 -1.54 7.53
CA LEU A 185 -19.42 -1.19 6.95
C LEU A 185 -19.54 -0.91 5.46
N LEU A 186 -18.85 0.14 5.00
CA LEU A 186 -18.90 0.60 3.62
C LEU A 186 -17.76 -0.03 2.79
N PHE A 187 -18.12 -0.70 1.70
CA PHE A 187 -17.16 -1.26 0.75
C PHE A 187 -16.32 -0.18 0.04
N GLU A 188 -16.91 0.98 -0.21
CA GLU A 188 -16.27 2.11 -0.88
C GLU A 188 -15.08 2.69 -0.09
N ARG A 189 -14.99 2.41 1.22
CA ARG A 189 -13.81 2.73 2.03
C ARG A 189 -12.62 1.80 1.74
N PHE A 190 -12.91 0.60 1.28
CA PHE A 190 -11.92 -0.40 0.90
C PHE A 190 -11.57 -0.32 -0.58
N LEU A 191 -12.56 -0.31 -1.47
CA LEU A 191 -12.39 -0.26 -2.91
C LEU A 191 -13.30 0.79 -3.52
N ASN A 192 -12.71 1.81 -4.17
CA ASN A 192 -13.44 2.90 -4.80
C ASN A 192 -12.83 3.19 -6.17
N PRO A 193 -13.61 3.15 -7.27
CA PRO A 193 -13.12 3.41 -8.62
C PRO A 193 -12.59 4.84 -8.81
N GLU A 194 -13.04 5.80 -8.00
CA GLU A 194 -12.55 7.17 -8.03
C GLU A 194 -11.15 7.31 -7.39
N ARG A 195 -10.76 6.34 -6.57
CA ARG A 195 -9.46 6.29 -5.92
C ARG A 195 -8.62 5.18 -6.54
N VAL A 196 -7.73 5.53 -7.46
CA VAL A 196 -6.84 4.59 -8.19
C VAL A 196 -5.70 4.10 -7.28
N SER A 197 -6.02 3.54 -6.13
CA SER A 197 -5.03 2.88 -5.25
C SER A 197 -5.30 1.38 -5.19
N MET A 198 -4.23 0.60 -5.09
CA MET A 198 -4.34 -0.83 -4.84
C MET A 198 -5.01 -1.05 -3.46
N PRO A 199 -5.98 -1.98 -3.35
CA PRO A 199 -6.52 -2.35 -2.05
C PRO A 199 -5.44 -2.96 -1.17
N ASP A 200 -5.53 -2.71 0.12
CA ASP A 200 -4.63 -3.27 1.13
C ASP A 200 -5.44 -4.16 2.08
N ILE A 201 -5.09 -5.45 2.11
CA ILE A 201 -5.71 -6.44 2.99
C ILE A 201 -4.67 -6.82 4.04
N ASP A 202 -4.88 -6.34 5.25
CA ASP A 202 -4.06 -6.68 6.41
C ASP A 202 -4.43 -8.06 6.96
N ILE A 203 -3.46 -8.97 7.00
CA ILE A 203 -3.62 -10.32 7.56
C ILE A 203 -2.76 -10.44 8.81
N ASP A 204 -3.40 -10.62 9.95
CA ASP A 204 -2.73 -10.88 11.21
C ASP A 204 -2.60 -12.40 11.42
N ASN A 205 -1.37 -12.87 11.56
CA ASN A 205 -1.06 -14.28 11.86
C ASN A 205 -0.02 -14.37 12.97
N VAL A 206 0.22 -15.60 13.45
CA VAL A 206 1.27 -15.85 14.45
C VAL A 206 2.65 -15.66 13.81
N PRO A 207 3.50 -14.74 14.30
CA PRO A 207 4.79 -14.42 13.69
C PRO A 207 5.72 -15.63 13.45
N SER A 208 5.67 -16.63 14.35
CA SER A 208 6.46 -17.86 14.23
C SER A 208 6.06 -18.74 13.05
N LYS A 209 4.89 -18.51 12.44
CA LYS A 209 4.34 -19.25 11.30
C LYS A 209 4.32 -18.45 9.98
N ALA A 210 4.71 -17.19 10.02
CA ALA A 210 4.72 -16.32 8.84
C ALA A 210 5.54 -16.91 7.69
N ASN A 211 6.67 -17.53 7.98
CA ASN A 211 7.52 -18.14 6.95
C ASN A 211 6.86 -19.34 6.26
N GLU A 212 6.06 -20.15 6.97
CA GLU A 212 5.32 -21.28 6.39
C GLU A 212 4.27 -20.79 5.39
N ILE A 213 3.56 -19.71 5.75
CA ILE A 213 2.57 -19.06 4.88
C ILE A 213 3.25 -18.44 3.64
N MET A 214 4.37 -17.73 3.84
CA MET A 214 5.11 -17.11 2.74
C MET A 214 5.71 -18.14 1.77
N GLN A 215 6.13 -19.31 2.24
CA GLN A 215 6.62 -20.39 1.37
C GLN A 215 5.50 -21.00 0.54
N ALA A 216 4.29 -21.16 1.11
CA ALA A 216 3.13 -21.63 0.37
C ALA A 216 2.72 -20.66 -0.76
N ALA A 217 2.94 -19.38 -0.56
CA ALA A 217 2.67 -18.32 -1.53
C ALA A 217 3.62 -18.31 -2.75
N GLN A 218 4.76 -18.98 -2.65
CA GLN A 218 5.78 -19.03 -3.71
C GLN A 218 5.64 -20.29 -4.59
N MET A 219 4.72 -21.16 -4.28
CA MET A 219 4.41 -22.38 -5.04
C MET A 219 3.27 -22.16 -6.01
#